data_7e5854161cfef0f74a6b95b1a97f8132
#
_entry.id   7e5854161cfef0f74a6b95b1a97f8132
#
_cell.length_a   1.000
_cell.length_b   1.000
_cell.length_c   1.000
_cell.angle_alpha   90.00
_cell.angle_beta   90.00
_cell.angle_gamma   90.00
#
_symmetry.space_group_name_H-M   'P 1'
#
loop_
_entity.id
_entity.type
_entity.pdbx_description
1 polymer ?
#
loop_
_entity_poly.entity_id
_entity_poly.type
_entity_poly.pdbx_seq_one_letter_code
_entity_poly.pdbx_strand_id
1 'polypeptide(L)'
;KLNLQGPAINAVIELNPDALAIAGALDQERNDGRRRGPLHGIPILIKDNIDTNDHMQTTSGSLALEGSIARVDASIVKRLRTAGAVILGKTNLSEWANFRGKPSVSGWSSRGGLTRNPYALDRSACGSSSGSAVAVAANLCAAAIGTETDGSIICPSQTNGIVGIKPTLGLV
;
A
#
# COMPACT_ATOMS: atom_id res chain seq x y z
N LYS A 1 -2.55 -2.09 16.44
CA LYS A 1 -1.62 -1.55 17.47
C LYS A 1 -0.26 -1.18 16.87
N LEU A 2 0.46 -2.06 16.16
CA LEU A 2 1.81 -1.79 15.63
C LEU A 2 1.89 -0.52 14.75
N ASN A 3 0.85 -0.22 13.99
CA ASN A 3 0.86 0.88 13.04
C ASN A 3 0.82 2.27 13.70
N LEU A 4 -0.10 2.48 14.63
CA LEU A 4 -0.36 3.80 15.24
C LEU A 4 -0.03 3.89 16.73
N GLN A 5 0.20 2.75 17.39
CA GLN A 5 0.50 2.66 18.83
C GLN A 5 1.77 1.82 19.04
N GLY A 6 2.34 1.88 20.24
CA GLY A 6 3.59 1.19 20.51
C GLY A 6 4.72 1.70 19.61
N PRO A 7 5.28 0.87 18.69
CA PRO A 7 6.34 1.29 17.78
C PRO A 7 5.91 2.36 16.78
N ALA A 8 4.62 2.52 16.53
CA ALA A 8 4.05 3.53 15.61
C ALA A 8 4.79 3.54 14.27
N ILE A 9 4.79 2.40 13.56
CA ILE A 9 5.53 2.25 12.31
C ILE A 9 4.96 3.05 11.14
N ASN A 10 3.72 3.55 11.28
CA ASN A 10 3.03 4.43 10.30
C ASN A 10 3.07 3.89 8.86
N ALA A 11 2.87 2.59 8.71
CA ALA A 11 2.90 1.93 7.40
C ALA A 11 1.59 2.08 6.62
N VAL A 12 0.45 2.11 7.32
CA VAL A 12 -0.90 2.20 6.74
C VAL A 12 -1.52 3.52 7.16
N ILE A 13 -2.01 4.30 6.21
CA ILE A 13 -2.63 5.62 6.46
C ILE A 13 -4.15 5.60 6.36
N GLU A 14 -4.71 4.61 5.67
CA GLU A 14 -6.17 4.47 5.56
C GLU A 14 -6.55 3.00 5.42
N LEU A 15 -7.60 2.58 6.11
CA LEU A 15 -8.17 1.24 5.98
C LEU A 15 -9.40 1.30 5.05
N ASN A 16 -9.55 0.25 4.24
CA ASN A 16 -10.75 0.10 3.42
C ASN A 16 -11.94 -0.29 4.32
N PRO A 17 -12.97 0.57 4.44
CA PRO A 17 -14.13 0.27 5.28
C PRO A 17 -14.90 -0.97 4.80
N ASP A 18 -14.80 -1.31 3.52
CA ASP A 18 -15.53 -2.42 2.91
C ASP A 18 -14.76 -3.74 2.92
N ALA A 19 -13.50 -3.75 3.41
CA ALA A 19 -12.62 -4.92 3.30
C ALA A 19 -13.21 -6.20 3.88
N LEU A 20 -13.87 -6.13 5.02
CA LEU A 20 -14.51 -7.30 5.66
C LEU A 20 -15.72 -7.80 4.88
N ALA A 21 -16.54 -6.90 4.36
CA ALA A 21 -17.70 -7.28 3.53
C ALA A 21 -17.24 -7.95 2.22
N ILE A 22 -16.19 -7.39 1.58
CA ILE A 22 -15.58 -7.96 0.38
C ILE A 22 -15.01 -9.35 0.68
N ALA A 23 -14.29 -9.51 1.79
CA ALA A 23 -13.73 -10.80 2.19
C ALA A 23 -14.83 -11.86 2.42
N GLY A 24 -15.91 -11.49 3.12
CA GLY A 24 -17.06 -12.38 3.34
C GLY A 24 -17.74 -12.82 2.03
N ALA A 25 -17.89 -11.90 1.06
CA ALA A 25 -18.43 -12.22 -0.25
C ALA A 25 -17.52 -13.20 -1.02
N LEU A 26 -16.21 -13.03 -0.95
CA LEU A 26 -15.24 -13.93 -1.56
C LEU A 26 -15.20 -15.30 -0.88
N ASP A 27 -15.40 -15.37 0.44
CA ASP A 27 -15.53 -16.62 1.15
C ASP A 27 -16.78 -17.38 0.72
N GLN A 28 -17.90 -16.69 0.50
CA GLN A 28 -19.11 -17.30 -0.05
C GLN A 28 -18.88 -17.83 -1.47
N GLU A 29 -18.23 -17.03 -2.35
CA GLU A 29 -17.86 -17.51 -3.69
C GLU A 29 -17.00 -18.80 -3.63
N ARG A 30 -16.05 -18.86 -2.69
CA ARG A 30 -15.20 -20.04 -2.49
C ARG A 30 -16.02 -21.25 -2.06
N ASN A 31 -16.95 -21.09 -1.13
CA ASN A 31 -17.83 -22.14 -0.65
C ASN A 31 -18.75 -22.67 -1.77
N ASP A 32 -19.15 -21.80 -2.69
CA ASP A 32 -19.94 -22.15 -3.88
C ASP A 32 -19.09 -22.77 -5.01
N GLY A 33 -17.79 -23.00 -4.79
CA GLY A 33 -16.88 -23.56 -5.79
C GLY A 33 -16.39 -22.54 -6.84
N ARG A 34 -16.66 -21.26 -6.67
CA ARG A 34 -16.33 -20.17 -7.60
C ARG A 34 -15.06 -19.41 -7.20
N ARG A 35 -13.89 -20.04 -7.36
CA ARG A 35 -12.61 -19.35 -7.11
C ARG A 35 -12.19 -18.54 -8.33
N ARG A 36 -11.82 -17.28 -8.13
CA ARG A 36 -11.40 -16.37 -9.21
C ARG A 36 -9.95 -16.59 -9.67
N GLY A 37 -9.10 -17.22 -8.82
CA GLY A 37 -7.70 -17.48 -9.14
C GLY A 37 -6.82 -17.57 -7.88
N PRO A 38 -5.49 -17.54 -8.04
CA PRO A 38 -4.54 -17.69 -6.93
C PRO A 38 -4.63 -16.58 -5.88
N LEU A 39 -5.09 -15.38 -6.26
CA LEU A 39 -5.22 -14.24 -5.34
C LEU A 39 -6.58 -14.17 -4.64
N HIS A 40 -7.47 -15.14 -4.84
CA HIS A 40 -8.83 -15.12 -4.29
C HIS A 40 -8.81 -15.13 -2.76
N GLY A 41 -9.28 -14.03 -2.15
CA GLY A 41 -9.31 -13.82 -0.70
C GLY A 41 -7.97 -13.37 -0.10
N ILE A 42 -6.92 -13.16 -0.90
CA ILE A 42 -5.62 -12.74 -0.40
C ILE A 42 -5.65 -11.25 -0.04
N PRO A 43 -5.29 -10.87 1.21
CA PRO A 43 -5.25 -9.49 1.64
C PRO A 43 -4.03 -8.75 1.09
N ILE A 44 -4.26 -7.62 0.45
CA ILE A 44 -3.22 -6.78 -0.19
C ILE A 44 -3.40 -5.32 0.25
N LEU A 45 -2.29 -4.65 0.50
CA LEU A 45 -2.24 -3.20 0.68
C LEU A 45 -1.70 -2.53 -0.59
N ILE A 46 -2.12 -1.29 -0.83
CA ILE A 46 -1.67 -0.52 -2.00
C ILE A 46 -1.20 0.87 -1.60
N LYS A 47 -0.19 1.39 -2.30
CA LYS A 47 0.38 2.71 -2.05
C LYS A 47 -0.65 3.81 -2.32
N ASP A 48 -0.68 4.84 -1.50
CA ASP A 48 -1.69 5.91 -1.53
C ASP A 48 -1.63 6.84 -2.75
N ASN A 49 -0.75 6.59 -3.70
CA ASN A 49 -0.74 7.24 -5.01
C ASN A 49 -1.32 6.37 -6.15
N ILE A 50 -1.93 5.23 -5.79
CA ILE A 50 -2.59 4.32 -6.74
C ILE A 50 -4.10 4.50 -6.59
N ASP A 51 -4.77 4.87 -7.67
CA ASP A 51 -6.20 5.16 -7.67
C ASP A 51 -7.05 3.94 -7.37
N THR A 52 -8.00 4.12 -6.45
CA THR A 52 -9.08 3.17 -6.15
C THR A 52 -10.43 3.87 -6.21
N ASN A 53 -11.34 3.34 -7.01
CA ASN A 53 -12.73 3.81 -7.06
C ASN A 53 -13.55 3.07 -5.99
N ASP A 54 -13.41 3.51 -4.75
CA ASP A 54 -14.11 2.99 -3.58
C ASP A 54 -14.24 4.10 -2.50
N HIS A 55 -14.41 3.74 -1.24
CA HIS A 55 -14.52 4.70 -0.16
C HIS A 55 -13.17 5.21 0.39
N MET A 56 -12.04 4.75 -0.18
CA MET A 56 -10.72 5.23 0.21
C MET A 56 -10.27 6.40 -0.64
N GLN A 57 -9.48 7.27 -0.03
CA GLN A 57 -8.87 8.40 -0.70
C GLN A 57 -7.61 7.99 -1.47
N THR A 58 -7.25 8.79 -2.47
CA THR A 58 -5.94 8.75 -3.14
C THR A 58 -5.30 10.12 -3.02
N THR A 59 -4.32 10.26 -2.13
CA THR A 59 -3.80 11.57 -1.73
C THR A 59 -2.31 11.76 -1.98
N SER A 60 -1.59 10.72 -2.42
CA SER A 60 -0.13 10.73 -2.48
C SER A 60 0.52 11.14 -1.15
N GLY A 61 -0.15 10.85 -0.03
CA GLY A 61 0.27 11.19 1.32
C GLY A 61 0.06 12.67 1.69
N SER A 62 -0.50 13.49 0.82
CA SER A 62 -0.62 14.93 1.02
C SER A 62 -1.98 15.33 1.63
N LEU A 63 -1.94 16.14 2.69
CA LEU A 63 -3.14 16.78 3.25
C LEU A 63 -3.83 17.72 2.26
N ALA A 64 -3.12 18.23 1.25
CA ALA A 64 -3.72 19.06 0.21
C ALA A 64 -4.73 18.30 -0.66
N LEU A 65 -4.67 16.96 -0.69
CA LEU A 65 -5.60 16.09 -1.40
C LEU A 65 -6.54 15.32 -0.45
N GLU A 66 -6.64 15.73 0.80
CA GLU A 66 -7.60 15.14 1.72
C GLU A 66 -9.02 15.23 1.16
N GLY A 67 -9.76 14.12 1.18
CA GLY A 67 -11.08 14.00 0.55
C GLY A 67 -11.05 13.63 -0.94
N SER A 68 -9.87 13.47 -1.55
CA SER A 68 -9.76 13.08 -2.97
C SER A 68 -10.07 11.60 -3.16
N ILE A 69 -11.22 11.30 -3.75
CA ILE A 69 -11.63 9.95 -4.14
C ILE A 69 -11.51 9.81 -5.66
N ALA A 70 -10.81 8.77 -6.11
CA ALA A 70 -10.61 8.52 -7.52
C ALA A 70 -11.92 8.08 -8.22
N ARG A 71 -12.14 8.57 -9.43
CA ARG A 71 -13.34 8.24 -10.22
C ARG A 71 -13.27 6.87 -10.89
N VAL A 72 -12.07 6.32 -11.03
CA VAL A 72 -11.81 5.02 -11.66
C VAL A 72 -10.67 4.31 -10.96
N ASP A 73 -10.70 2.99 -10.93
CA ASP A 73 -9.57 2.18 -10.47
C ASP A 73 -8.39 2.28 -11.45
N ALA A 74 -7.18 2.34 -10.93
CA ALA A 74 -5.97 2.10 -11.72
C ALA A 74 -6.01 0.67 -12.34
N SER A 75 -5.31 0.47 -13.45
CA SER A 75 -5.31 -0.82 -14.16
C SER A 75 -4.92 -2.00 -13.26
N ILE A 76 -3.90 -1.83 -12.43
CA ILE A 76 -3.48 -2.86 -11.48
C ILE A 76 -4.57 -3.17 -10.45
N VAL A 77 -5.31 -2.17 -9.97
CA VAL A 77 -6.41 -2.34 -9.01
C VAL A 77 -7.55 -3.15 -9.62
N LYS A 78 -7.94 -2.84 -10.87
CA LYS A 78 -8.93 -3.63 -11.60
C LYS A 78 -8.53 -5.09 -11.72
N ARG A 79 -7.27 -5.35 -12.07
CA ARG A 79 -6.73 -6.72 -12.18
C ARG A 79 -6.75 -7.45 -10.83
N LEU A 80 -6.35 -6.79 -9.74
CA LEU A 80 -6.36 -7.36 -8.41
C LEU A 80 -7.78 -7.71 -7.95
N ARG A 81 -8.76 -6.82 -8.14
CA ARG A 81 -10.16 -7.07 -7.81
C ARG A 81 -10.74 -8.22 -8.65
N THR A 82 -10.43 -8.26 -9.95
CA THR A 82 -10.85 -9.35 -10.83
C THR A 82 -10.28 -10.69 -10.39
N ALA A 83 -9.02 -10.71 -9.93
CA ALA A 83 -8.38 -11.91 -9.39
C ALA A 83 -8.88 -12.30 -7.99
N GLY A 84 -9.75 -11.51 -7.37
CA GLY A 84 -10.33 -11.76 -6.07
C GLY A 84 -9.47 -11.35 -4.88
N ALA A 85 -8.49 -10.47 -5.08
CA ALA A 85 -7.72 -9.92 -3.96
C ALA A 85 -8.58 -8.98 -3.10
N VAL A 86 -8.35 -8.98 -1.79
CA VAL A 86 -8.96 -8.05 -0.85
C VAL A 86 -8.03 -6.88 -0.63
N ILE A 87 -8.41 -5.69 -1.12
CA ILE A 87 -7.65 -4.49 -0.86
C ILE A 87 -7.98 -3.98 0.54
N LEU A 88 -7.00 -4.13 1.46
CA LEU A 88 -7.17 -3.80 2.88
C LEU A 88 -7.11 -2.31 3.18
N GLY A 89 -6.38 -1.54 2.36
CA GLY A 89 -6.15 -0.13 2.65
C GLY A 89 -5.05 0.49 1.82
N LYS A 90 -4.75 1.74 2.15
CA LYS A 90 -3.69 2.56 1.55
C LYS A 90 -2.46 2.58 2.45
N THR A 91 -1.29 2.39 1.84
CA THR A 91 -0.02 2.50 2.56
C THR A 91 0.57 3.89 2.47
N ASN A 92 1.28 4.26 3.53
CA ASN A 92 2.05 5.50 3.59
C ASN A 92 3.20 5.48 2.56
N LEU A 93 3.68 6.67 2.23
CA LEU A 93 4.73 6.86 1.24
C LEU A 93 5.52 8.12 1.56
N SER A 94 6.66 8.31 0.91
CA SER A 94 7.23 9.66 0.82
C SER A 94 6.26 10.53 0.06
N GLU A 95 5.82 11.63 0.65
CA GLU A 95 4.83 12.53 0.06
C GLU A 95 5.18 12.87 -1.39
N TRP A 96 4.18 12.77 -2.30
CA TRP A 96 4.37 12.94 -3.75
C TRP A 96 5.47 12.05 -4.34
N ALA A 97 5.72 10.87 -3.75
CA ALA A 97 6.78 9.94 -4.17
C ALA A 97 8.17 10.57 -4.25
N ASN A 98 8.49 11.50 -3.34
CA ASN A 98 9.71 12.34 -3.32
C ASN A 98 9.79 13.37 -4.47
N PHE A 99 8.72 13.63 -5.18
CA PHE A 99 8.72 14.49 -6.37
C PHE A 99 8.58 15.98 -6.05
N ARG A 100 8.36 16.36 -4.79
CA ARG A 100 7.99 17.73 -4.42
C ARG A 100 9.16 18.66 -4.07
N GLY A 101 10.37 18.32 -4.41
CA GLY A 101 11.51 19.23 -4.22
C GLY A 101 12.41 18.89 -3.02
N LYS A 102 13.31 19.81 -2.68
CA LYS A 102 14.33 19.64 -1.64
C LYS A 102 14.09 20.62 -0.47
N PRO A 103 14.33 20.20 0.80
CA PRO A 103 14.64 18.82 1.21
C PRO A 103 13.41 17.91 1.18
N SER A 104 13.61 16.63 0.88
CA SER A 104 12.59 15.59 1.03
C SER A 104 13.06 14.54 2.03
N VAL A 105 12.11 13.96 2.78
CA VAL A 105 12.38 12.90 3.75
C VAL A 105 11.69 11.63 3.28
N SER A 106 12.48 10.62 2.94
CA SER A 106 11.94 9.31 2.53
C SER A 106 11.11 8.71 3.66
N GLY A 107 9.90 8.27 3.30
CA GLY A 107 8.95 7.66 4.23
C GLY A 107 8.07 8.63 4.99
N TRP A 108 8.25 9.94 4.83
CA TRP A 108 7.41 10.94 5.47
C TRP A 108 6.32 11.47 4.55
N SER A 109 5.13 11.61 5.09
CA SER A 109 4.03 12.33 4.45
C SER A 109 3.28 13.19 5.48
N SER A 110 2.67 14.28 5.01
CA SER A 110 1.89 15.15 5.90
C SER A 110 0.64 14.46 6.45
N ARG A 111 0.07 13.51 5.71
CA ARG A 111 -1.11 12.73 6.13
C ARG A 111 -0.75 11.56 7.06
N GLY A 112 0.35 10.85 6.80
CA GLY A 112 0.70 9.60 7.49
C GLY A 112 1.87 9.70 8.48
N GLY A 113 2.56 10.85 8.55
CA GLY A 113 3.77 10.98 9.34
C GLY A 113 4.94 10.17 8.77
N LEU A 114 5.96 9.92 9.59
CA LEU A 114 7.16 9.18 9.20
C LEU A 114 6.94 7.67 9.34
N THR A 115 7.04 6.95 8.24
CA THR A 115 7.12 5.48 8.23
C THR A 115 8.46 5.03 8.79
N ARG A 116 8.43 4.15 9.78
CA ARG A 116 9.62 3.65 10.48
C ARG A 116 9.98 2.24 10.04
N ASN A 117 11.28 1.96 9.99
CA ASN A 117 11.75 0.59 9.76
C ASN A 117 11.31 -0.32 10.93
N PRO A 118 10.64 -1.46 10.68
CA PRO A 118 10.06 -2.28 11.74
C PRO A 118 11.11 -3.04 12.55
N TYR A 119 12.32 -3.20 12.03
CA TYR A 119 13.43 -3.88 12.72
C TYR A 119 14.32 -2.91 13.51
N ALA A 120 14.35 -1.63 13.11
CA ALA A 120 15.17 -0.60 13.77
C ALA A 120 14.43 0.75 13.65
N LEU A 121 13.64 1.09 14.68
CA LEU A 121 12.71 2.23 14.65
C LEU A 121 13.39 3.60 14.50
N ASP A 122 14.69 3.68 14.74
CA ASP A 122 15.54 4.86 14.57
C ASP A 122 16.17 4.94 13.15
N ARG A 123 15.91 3.97 12.29
CA ARG A 123 16.43 3.91 10.93
C ARG A 123 15.36 4.24 9.90
N SER A 124 15.82 4.76 8.76
CA SER A 124 14.95 5.03 7.62
C SER A 124 14.35 3.72 7.07
N ALA A 125 13.09 3.75 6.69
CA ALA A 125 12.46 2.67 5.92
C ALA A 125 12.76 2.78 4.41
N CYS A 126 13.53 3.79 3.99
CA CYS A 126 13.66 4.20 2.59
C CYS A 126 12.29 4.57 1.97
N GLY A 127 12.22 4.79 0.68
CA GLY A 127 10.98 5.14 -0.01
C GLY A 127 11.19 5.23 -1.53
N SER A 128 10.18 5.62 -2.24
CA SER A 128 8.94 6.25 -1.73
C SER A 128 7.84 5.27 -1.29
N SER A 129 7.89 3.96 -1.62
CA SER A 129 6.89 2.97 -1.22
C SER A 129 7.17 2.42 0.20
N SER A 130 7.48 3.30 1.14
CA SER A 130 7.90 2.98 2.51
C SER A 130 6.87 2.14 3.25
N GLY A 131 5.63 2.60 3.28
CA GLY A 131 4.55 1.91 3.98
C GLY A 131 4.23 0.55 3.38
N SER A 132 4.30 0.40 2.05
CA SER A 132 4.10 -0.89 1.38
C SER A 132 5.14 -1.91 1.85
N ALA A 133 6.42 -1.54 1.86
CA ALA A 133 7.48 -2.44 2.31
C ALA A 133 7.39 -2.76 3.80
N VAL A 134 7.18 -1.74 4.63
CA VAL A 134 7.06 -1.91 6.08
C VAL A 134 5.85 -2.74 6.47
N ALA A 135 4.71 -2.57 5.78
CA ALA A 135 3.51 -3.36 6.05
C ALA A 135 3.74 -4.86 5.81
N VAL A 136 4.42 -5.23 4.71
CA VAL A 136 4.79 -6.62 4.43
C VAL A 136 5.79 -7.14 5.46
N ALA A 137 6.86 -6.39 5.75
CA ALA A 137 7.87 -6.76 6.74
C ALA A 137 7.28 -6.96 8.15
N ALA A 138 6.25 -6.19 8.50
CA ALA A 138 5.54 -6.28 9.79
C ALA A 138 4.36 -7.27 9.77
N ASN A 139 4.19 -8.09 8.73
CA ASN A 139 3.10 -9.07 8.58
C ASN A 139 1.68 -8.45 8.66
N LEU A 140 1.50 -7.21 8.19
CA LEU A 140 0.17 -6.59 8.14
C LEU A 140 -0.64 -7.03 6.90
N CYS A 141 0.03 -7.57 5.89
CA CYS A 141 -0.58 -8.12 4.67
C CYS A 141 0.34 -9.15 4.02
N ALA A 142 -0.21 -9.98 3.13
CA ALA A 142 0.55 -10.99 2.40
C ALA A 142 1.48 -10.39 1.33
N ALA A 143 1.02 -9.31 0.70
CA ALA A 143 1.77 -8.56 -0.31
C ALA A 143 1.29 -7.11 -0.34
N ALA A 144 2.10 -6.22 -0.88
CA ALA A 144 1.71 -4.83 -1.09
C ALA A 144 2.14 -4.33 -2.47
N ILE A 145 1.39 -3.38 -3.02
CA ILE A 145 1.72 -2.73 -4.28
C ILE A 145 2.37 -1.38 -3.98
N GLY A 146 3.52 -1.16 -4.59
CA GLY A 146 4.23 0.11 -4.61
C GLY A 146 4.25 0.72 -6.01
N THR A 147 4.93 1.86 -6.15
CA THR A 147 5.24 2.49 -7.43
C THR A 147 6.71 2.88 -7.46
N GLU A 148 7.33 2.78 -8.63
CA GLU A 148 8.73 3.16 -8.80
C GLU A 148 8.98 3.85 -10.14
N THR A 149 9.60 5.01 -10.08
CA THR A 149 10.31 5.61 -11.22
C THR A 149 11.79 5.30 -11.09
N ASP A 150 12.37 5.53 -9.90
CA ASP A 150 13.78 5.28 -9.58
C ASP A 150 13.91 4.85 -8.11
N GLY A 151 14.21 3.57 -7.85
CA GLY A 151 14.48 3.01 -6.54
C GLY A 151 13.28 2.87 -5.59
N SER A 152 12.11 3.41 -5.91
CA SER A 152 10.98 3.55 -4.95
C SER A 152 10.25 2.25 -4.56
N ILE A 153 10.57 1.11 -5.16
CA ILE A 153 10.19 -0.25 -4.73
C ILE A 153 11.42 -0.96 -4.20
N ILE A 154 12.51 -0.93 -4.97
CA ILE A 154 13.71 -1.72 -4.66
C ILE A 154 14.38 -1.25 -3.38
N CYS A 155 14.54 0.08 -3.18
CA CYS A 155 15.17 0.61 -1.96
C CYS A 155 14.39 0.25 -0.68
N PRO A 156 13.09 0.55 -0.55
CA PRO A 156 12.35 0.17 0.66
C PRO A 156 12.25 -1.35 0.83
N SER A 157 12.20 -2.14 -0.24
CA SER A 157 12.22 -3.60 -0.12
C SER A 157 13.51 -4.12 0.47
N GLN A 158 14.67 -3.67 -0.05
CA GLN A 158 15.99 -4.02 0.48
C GLN A 158 16.14 -3.60 1.94
N THR A 159 15.78 -2.36 2.26
CA THR A 159 15.96 -1.78 3.59
C THR A 159 15.09 -2.47 4.67
N ASN A 160 13.95 -3.00 4.28
CA ASN A 160 13.02 -3.69 5.19
C ASN A 160 13.07 -5.22 5.07
N GLY A 161 14.06 -5.78 4.36
CA GLY A 161 14.33 -7.21 4.32
C GLY A 161 13.24 -8.05 3.64
N ILE A 162 12.56 -7.51 2.63
CA ILE A 162 11.55 -8.20 1.84
C ILE A 162 11.96 -8.33 0.38
N VAL A 163 11.28 -9.19 -0.36
CA VAL A 163 11.44 -9.30 -1.83
C VAL A 163 10.67 -8.17 -2.49
N GLY A 164 11.36 -7.35 -3.29
CA GLY A 164 10.78 -6.32 -4.14
C GLY A 164 10.95 -6.66 -5.61
N ILE A 165 9.88 -6.49 -6.39
CA ILE A 165 9.88 -6.72 -7.83
C ILE A 165 9.41 -5.44 -8.52
N LYS A 166 10.26 -4.88 -9.36
CA LYS A 166 9.90 -3.82 -10.28
C LYS A 166 9.85 -4.43 -11.69
N PRO A 167 8.66 -4.69 -12.23
CA PRO A 167 8.52 -5.34 -13.53
C PRO A 167 8.95 -4.41 -14.68
N THR A 168 9.10 -4.98 -15.85
CA THR A 168 9.29 -4.21 -17.09
C THR A 168 8.11 -3.27 -17.31
N LEU A 169 8.40 -2.06 -17.78
CA LEU A 169 7.39 -1.05 -18.08
C LEU A 169 6.34 -1.62 -19.07
N GLY A 170 5.07 -1.42 -18.73
CA GLY A 170 3.95 -1.89 -19.54
C GLY A 170 3.53 -3.35 -19.29
N LEU A 171 4.17 -4.07 -18.40
CA LEU A 171 3.79 -5.44 -18.06
C LEU A 171 2.57 -5.49 -17.10
N VAL A 172 2.38 -4.47 -16.27
CA VAL A 172 1.29 -4.31 -15.29
C VAL A 172 0.52 -3.03 -15.50
#